data_94a49429bbb54dcf781a549d7986cbed
#
_entry.id   94a49429bbb54dcf781a549d7986cbed
#
_cell.length_a   1.000
_cell.length_b   1.000
_cell.length_c   1.000
_cell.angle_alpha   90.00
_cell.angle_beta   90.00
_cell.angle_gamma   90.00
#
_symmetry.space_group_name_H-M   'P 1'
#
loop_
_entity.id
_entity.type
_entity.pdbx_description
1 polymer ?
#
loop_
_entity_poly.entity_id
_entity_poly.type
_entity_poly.pdbx_seq_one_letter_code
_entity_poly.pdbx_strand_id
1 'polypeptide(L)'
;MCIRDRYNAESKAVESMRPNGVLIAQITPNGGIISGSSSVVQLDAWNWEDATIKYDQGIHLNWPSPYTFGRWWLGEDRGLKRNMNYSSQIENVRDFFDKSFANMNTKKSMNLKSKAMKGVFEGTTTVYLNADDEKEIVDGVSFLKDYGIDKIVIVGGTGSKDQINFIKENKIPVILKQPYRLPSSEDADPRNTFRLAKELLDNNI
;
A
#
# COMPACT_ATOMS: atom_id res chain seq x y z
N MET A 1 1.19 13.07 8.51
CA MET A 1 1.54 14.20 7.63
C MET A 1 0.55 14.18 6.48
N CYS A 2 -0.29 15.21 6.38
CA CYS A 2 -1.28 15.29 5.31
C CYS A 2 -0.61 15.64 3.99
N ILE A 3 -1.01 14.96 2.89
CA ILE A 3 -0.44 15.20 1.56
C ILE A 3 -0.99 16.47 0.93
N ARG A 4 -2.06 17.03 1.48
CA ARG A 4 -2.73 18.23 0.96
C ARG A 4 -1.76 19.36 0.61
N ASP A 5 -0.77 19.58 1.46
CA ASP A 5 0.24 20.64 1.32
C ASP A 5 1.45 20.26 0.46
N ARG A 6 1.51 19.00 -0.04
CA ARG A 6 2.65 18.48 -0.80
C ARG A 6 2.35 18.18 -2.27
N TYR A 7 1.09 18.23 -2.67
CA TYR A 7 0.76 18.18 -4.08
C TYR A 7 1.11 19.51 -4.73
N ASN A 8 2.06 19.48 -5.64
CA ASN A 8 2.44 20.64 -6.44
C ASN A 8 1.76 20.54 -7.81
N ALA A 9 0.74 21.36 -8.03
CA ALA A 9 0.01 21.42 -9.30
C ALA A 9 0.90 21.88 -10.47
N GLU A 10 1.95 22.67 -10.18
CA GLU A 10 2.91 23.17 -11.18
C GLU A 10 4.06 22.19 -11.43
N SER A 11 3.99 20.96 -10.88
CA SER A 11 5.03 19.96 -11.09
C SER A 11 5.14 19.58 -12.57
N LYS A 12 6.37 19.49 -13.08
CA LYS A 12 6.65 18.98 -14.42
C LYS A 12 6.10 17.58 -14.67
N ALA A 13 5.94 16.77 -13.64
CA ALA A 13 5.29 15.47 -13.75
C ALA A 13 3.81 15.61 -14.11
N VAL A 14 3.10 16.55 -13.49
CA VAL A 14 1.69 16.85 -13.82
C VAL A 14 1.57 17.36 -15.25
N GLU A 15 2.43 18.31 -15.63
CA GLU A 15 2.50 18.88 -16.99
C GLU A 15 2.72 17.80 -18.05
N SER A 16 3.57 16.82 -17.79
CA SER A 16 3.83 15.72 -18.73
C SER A 16 2.75 14.63 -18.73
N MET A 17 2.04 14.39 -17.64
CA MET A 17 1.01 13.35 -17.56
C MET A 17 -0.29 13.75 -18.25
N ARG A 18 -0.68 15.02 -18.19
CA ARG A 18 -1.93 15.53 -18.78
C ARG A 18 -2.03 15.28 -20.30
N PRO A 19 -1.04 15.62 -21.13
CA PRO A 19 -1.09 15.32 -22.57
C PRO A 19 -1.14 13.81 -22.88
N ASN A 20 -0.67 12.97 -21.97
CA ASN A 20 -0.75 11.51 -22.08
C ASN A 20 -2.10 10.93 -21.60
N GLY A 21 -3.09 11.79 -21.32
CA GLY A 21 -4.45 11.38 -20.99
C GLY A 21 -4.69 11.04 -19.51
N VAL A 22 -3.72 11.30 -18.61
CA VAL A 22 -3.93 11.12 -17.17
C VAL A 22 -4.55 12.38 -16.60
N LEU A 23 -5.83 12.32 -16.27
CA LEU A 23 -6.60 13.48 -15.78
C LEU A 23 -6.82 13.47 -14.28
N ILE A 24 -6.84 12.29 -13.67
CA ILE A 24 -7.09 12.08 -12.24
C ILE A 24 -5.99 11.16 -11.70
N ALA A 25 -5.50 11.47 -10.51
CA ALA A 25 -4.49 10.66 -9.82
C ALA A 25 -4.80 10.56 -8.34
N GLN A 26 -4.44 9.43 -7.72
CA GLN A 26 -4.38 9.31 -6.28
C GLN A 26 -2.97 9.62 -5.82
N ILE A 27 -2.84 10.73 -5.09
CA ILE A 27 -1.55 11.15 -4.54
C ILE A 27 -1.33 10.44 -3.22
N THR A 28 -0.24 9.70 -3.15
CA THR A 28 0.10 8.87 -1.99
C THR A 28 1.41 9.31 -1.35
N PRO A 29 1.51 9.30 -0.01
CA PRO A 29 2.78 9.49 0.66
C PRO A 29 3.69 8.30 0.41
N ASN A 30 4.97 8.54 0.44
CA ASN A 30 5.98 7.50 0.31
C ASN A 30 6.82 7.39 1.59
N GLY A 31 7.21 6.15 1.94
CA GLY A 31 8.11 5.84 3.04
C GLY A 31 7.43 5.56 4.39
N GLY A 32 8.18 4.91 5.26
CA GLY A 32 7.71 4.40 6.55
C GLY A 32 6.79 3.17 6.42
N ILE A 33 6.46 2.54 7.54
CA ILE A 33 5.53 1.39 7.56
C ILE A 33 4.11 1.89 7.28
N ILE A 34 3.65 2.91 8.00
CA ILE A 34 2.40 3.61 7.69
C ILE A 34 2.78 4.92 7.03
N SER A 35 2.62 4.98 5.71
CA SER A 35 3.02 6.15 4.94
C SER A 35 2.13 7.37 5.22
N GLY A 36 0.85 7.15 5.45
CA GLY A 36 -0.15 8.19 5.72
C GLY A 36 -1.36 8.12 4.80
N SER A 37 -2.18 9.16 4.81
CA SER A 37 -3.40 9.22 4.01
C SER A 37 -3.11 9.69 2.57
N SER A 38 -3.88 9.15 1.62
CA SER A 38 -3.87 9.54 0.22
C SER A 38 -5.14 10.28 -0.16
N SER A 39 -5.03 11.18 -1.14
CA SER A 39 -6.14 11.96 -1.66
C SER A 39 -6.24 11.81 -3.17
N VAL A 40 -7.45 11.88 -3.70
CA VAL A 40 -7.70 11.87 -5.15
C VAL A 40 -7.75 13.30 -5.65
N VAL A 41 -6.97 13.59 -6.68
CA VAL A 41 -6.86 14.92 -7.27
C VAL A 41 -7.05 14.86 -8.79
N GLN A 42 -7.59 15.93 -9.35
CA GLN A 42 -7.51 16.20 -10.78
C GLN A 42 -6.17 16.89 -11.09
N LEU A 43 -5.61 16.59 -12.25
CA LEU A 43 -4.30 17.13 -12.65
C LEU A 43 -4.39 18.47 -13.36
N ASP A 44 -5.60 18.97 -13.66
CA ASP A 44 -5.84 20.28 -14.27
C ASP A 44 -6.41 21.24 -13.21
N ALA A 45 -5.53 21.81 -12.40
CA ALA A 45 -5.91 22.71 -11.32
C ALA A 45 -4.80 23.74 -11.03
N TRP A 46 -5.16 24.87 -10.48
CA TRP A 46 -4.24 25.94 -10.12
C TRP A 46 -3.45 25.64 -8.84
N ASN A 47 -4.08 25.01 -7.88
CA ASN A 47 -3.49 24.68 -6.59
C ASN A 47 -4.03 23.34 -6.05
N TRP A 48 -3.53 22.88 -4.91
CA TRP A 48 -3.94 21.62 -4.32
C TRP A 48 -5.40 21.63 -3.83
N GLU A 49 -5.95 22.78 -3.46
CA GLU A 49 -7.33 22.94 -2.99
C GLU A 49 -8.31 22.72 -4.13
N ASP A 50 -8.08 23.38 -5.27
CA ASP A 50 -8.87 23.20 -6.51
C ASP A 50 -8.71 21.79 -7.10
N ALA A 51 -7.52 21.22 -6.95
CA ALA A 51 -7.22 19.89 -7.46
C ALA A 51 -7.96 18.78 -6.74
N THR A 52 -8.29 18.96 -5.46
CA THR A 52 -8.74 17.84 -4.63
C THR A 52 -10.19 17.47 -4.88
N ILE A 53 -10.42 16.26 -5.41
CA ILE A 53 -11.74 15.66 -5.61
C ILE A 53 -12.20 14.95 -4.33
N LYS A 54 -11.29 14.18 -3.68
CA LYS A 54 -11.58 13.47 -2.43
C LYS A 54 -10.38 13.54 -1.49
N TYR A 55 -10.65 13.98 -0.27
CA TYR A 55 -9.66 14.04 0.81
C TYR A 55 -9.58 12.70 1.55
N ASP A 56 -8.37 12.34 1.99
CA ASP A 56 -8.10 11.25 2.92
C ASP A 56 -8.83 9.93 2.56
N GLN A 57 -8.84 9.60 1.25
CA GLN A 57 -9.57 8.46 0.69
C GLN A 57 -9.04 7.11 1.20
N GLY A 58 -7.76 7.03 1.52
CA GLY A 58 -7.14 5.79 1.95
C GLY A 58 -5.90 6.00 2.81
N ILE A 59 -5.55 4.97 3.55
CA ILE A 59 -4.31 4.87 4.34
C ILE A 59 -3.40 3.86 3.66
N HIS A 60 -2.13 4.24 3.45
CA HIS A 60 -1.12 3.35 2.87
C HIS A 60 -0.29 2.69 3.96
N LEU A 61 -0.34 1.35 3.98
CA LEU A 61 0.41 0.48 4.87
C LEU A 61 1.42 -0.31 4.03
N ASN A 62 2.71 -0.08 4.24
CA ASN A 62 3.77 -0.89 3.67
C ASN A 62 4.03 -2.06 4.61
N TRP A 63 3.63 -3.26 4.22
CA TRP A 63 3.87 -4.42 5.06
C TRP A 63 5.37 -4.71 5.13
N PRO A 64 5.92 -5.00 6.30
CA PRO A 64 7.33 -5.36 6.43
C PRO A 64 7.66 -6.61 5.60
N SER A 65 8.79 -6.61 4.91
CA SER A 65 9.22 -7.80 4.20
C SER A 65 9.87 -8.82 5.13
N PRO A 66 9.50 -10.11 5.04
CA PRO A 66 10.14 -11.19 5.78
C PRO A 66 11.58 -11.46 5.32
N TYR A 67 11.95 -10.91 4.16
CA TYR A 67 13.26 -11.07 3.55
C TYR A 67 13.95 -9.73 3.32
N THR A 68 15.27 -9.75 3.33
CA THR A 68 16.13 -8.61 2.99
C THR A 68 17.17 -9.07 1.97
N PHE A 69 17.55 -8.18 1.06
CA PHE A 69 18.69 -8.45 0.16
C PHE A 69 19.99 -8.07 0.85
N GLY A 70 21.00 -8.94 0.69
CA GLY A 70 22.35 -8.63 1.15
C GLY A 70 22.91 -7.38 0.45
N ARG A 71 23.54 -6.51 1.24
CA ARG A 71 24.16 -5.27 0.78
C ARG A 71 25.56 -5.55 0.24
N TRP A 72 25.63 -5.94 -1.03
CA TRP A 72 26.89 -6.32 -1.68
C TRP A 72 27.97 -5.22 -1.61
N TRP A 73 27.57 -3.94 -1.55
CA TRP A 73 28.51 -2.81 -1.38
C TRP A 73 29.13 -2.74 0.03
N LEU A 74 28.62 -3.50 0.99
CA LEU A 74 29.17 -3.71 2.33
C LEU A 74 29.88 -5.08 2.45
N GLY A 75 30.13 -5.79 1.33
CA GLY A 75 30.74 -7.10 1.34
C GLY A 75 29.80 -8.26 1.74
N GLU A 76 28.50 -8.02 1.80
CA GLU A 76 27.53 -9.08 2.07
C GLU A 76 27.21 -9.88 0.79
N ASP A 77 26.91 -11.18 0.94
CA ASP A 77 26.49 -12.01 -0.19
C ASP A 77 25.20 -11.49 -0.84
N ARG A 78 25.17 -11.52 -2.18
CA ARG A 78 23.99 -11.17 -2.98
C ARG A 78 22.93 -12.26 -2.86
N GLY A 79 22.15 -12.26 -1.80
CA GLY A 79 21.11 -13.26 -1.64
C GLY A 79 19.97 -12.74 -0.78
N LEU A 80 18.85 -13.46 -0.83
CA LEU A 80 17.74 -13.26 0.08
C LEU A 80 18.17 -13.77 1.46
N LYS A 81 18.14 -12.90 2.44
CA LYS A 81 18.37 -13.21 3.86
C LYS A 81 17.08 -13.02 4.64
N ARG A 82 16.86 -13.83 5.65
CA ARG A 82 15.74 -13.64 6.56
C ARG A 82 15.86 -12.29 7.28
N ASN A 83 14.78 -11.54 7.31
CA ASN A 83 14.72 -10.29 8.06
C ASN A 83 14.58 -10.59 9.57
N MET A 84 15.66 -10.44 10.31
CA MET A 84 15.68 -10.69 11.75
C MET A 84 14.79 -9.72 12.54
N ASN A 85 14.49 -8.55 11.97
CA ASN A 85 13.65 -7.53 12.60
C ASN A 85 12.17 -7.66 12.22
N TYR A 86 11.78 -8.67 11.43
CA TYR A 86 10.41 -8.82 10.92
C TYR A 86 9.38 -8.84 12.06
N SER A 87 9.57 -9.67 13.06
CA SER A 87 8.65 -9.79 14.20
C SER A 87 8.52 -8.48 14.97
N SER A 88 9.65 -7.81 15.25
CA SER A 88 9.64 -6.51 15.94
C SER A 88 8.95 -5.40 15.11
N GLN A 89 9.09 -5.45 13.78
CA GLN A 89 8.39 -4.51 12.91
C GLN A 89 6.87 -4.74 12.94
N ILE A 90 6.41 -6.00 12.94
CA ILE A 90 4.98 -6.33 13.07
C ILE A 90 4.45 -5.91 14.45
N GLU A 91 5.19 -6.16 15.52
CA GLU A 91 4.82 -5.71 16.87
C GLU A 91 4.63 -4.19 16.93
N ASN A 92 5.51 -3.41 16.31
CA ASN A 92 5.38 -1.96 16.23
C ASN A 92 4.11 -1.53 15.48
N VAL A 93 3.74 -2.24 14.40
CA VAL A 93 2.48 -2.00 13.69
C VAL A 93 1.30 -2.31 14.60
N ARG A 94 1.31 -3.46 15.26
CA ARG A 94 0.26 -3.88 16.20
C ARG A 94 0.07 -2.88 17.31
N ASP A 95 1.15 -2.46 17.95
CA ASP A 95 1.17 -1.45 19.02
C ASP A 95 0.52 -0.12 18.57
N PHE A 96 0.79 0.29 17.33
CA PHE A 96 0.18 1.50 16.76
C PHE A 96 -1.32 1.32 16.51
N PHE A 97 -1.73 0.16 15.96
CA PHE A 97 -3.14 -0.15 15.72
C PHE A 97 -3.92 -0.25 17.03
N ASP A 98 -3.40 -0.97 18.04
CA ASP A 98 -4.01 -1.11 19.37
C ASP A 98 -4.20 0.24 20.05
N LYS A 99 -3.17 1.10 20.05
CA LYS A 99 -3.25 2.47 20.59
C LYS A 99 -4.26 3.33 19.84
N SER A 100 -4.31 3.19 18.51
CA SER A 100 -5.25 3.95 17.68
C SER A 100 -6.69 3.48 17.90
N PHE A 101 -6.91 2.18 18.00
CA PHE A 101 -8.21 1.57 18.27
C PHE A 101 -8.73 1.95 19.66
N ALA A 102 -7.89 1.83 20.70
CA ALA A 102 -8.23 2.22 22.06
C ALA A 102 -8.61 3.71 22.18
N ASN A 103 -7.97 4.58 21.38
CA ASN A 103 -8.21 6.02 21.38
C ASN A 103 -9.45 6.45 20.59
N MET A 104 -10.10 5.58 19.81
CA MET A 104 -11.28 5.92 19.00
C MET A 104 -12.41 6.57 19.81
N ASN A 105 -12.64 6.07 21.02
CA ASN A 105 -13.75 6.49 21.88
C ASN A 105 -13.35 7.54 22.91
N THR A 106 -12.07 7.96 22.95
CA THR A 106 -11.56 8.88 23.96
C THR A 106 -11.70 10.32 23.47
N LYS A 107 -12.47 11.15 24.20
CA LYS A 107 -12.62 12.61 23.92
C LYS A 107 -11.38 13.44 24.28
N LYS A 108 -10.38 12.87 24.90
CA LYS A 108 -9.12 13.55 25.26
C LYS A 108 -8.23 13.70 24.05
N SER A 109 -7.56 14.85 23.94
CA SER A 109 -6.54 15.23 22.95
C SER A 109 -5.99 14.07 22.11
N MET A 110 -6.69 13.76 21.01
CA MET A 110 -6.32 12.63 20.14
C MET A 110 -5.12 13.04 19.29
N ASN A 111 -4.07 12.23 19.31
CA ASN A 111 -2.94 12.40 18.39
C ASN A 111 -3.47 12.39 16.93
N LEU A 112 -3.01 13.31 16.10
CA LEU A 112 -3.43 13.42 14.68
C LEU A 112 -3.29 12.12 13.91
N LYS A 113 -2.27 11.31 14.21
CA LYS A 113 -2.06 9.99 13.60
C LYS A 113 -3.19 9.02 13.95
N SER A 114 -3.57 8.93 15.22
CA SER A 114 -4.69 8.08 15.66
C SER A 114 -6.04 8.59 15.12
N LYS A 115 -6.19 9.92 14.96
CA LYS A 115 -7.38 10.51 14.36
C LYS A 115 -7.54 10.09 12.90
N ALA A 116 -6.46 10.02 12.13
CA ALA A 116 -6.48 9.57 10.74
C ALA A 116 -6.91 8.10 10.60
N MET A 117 -6.60 7.25 11.60
CA MET A 117 -6.99 5.84 11.62
C MET A 117 -8.47 5.60 11.92
N LYS A 118 -9.19 6.60 12.44
CA LYS A 118 -10.60 6.44 12.82
C LYS A 118 -11.46 5.93 11.66
N GLY A 119 -11.33 6.54 10.48
CA GLY A 119 -12.09 6.13 9.30
C GLY A 119 -11.77 4.71 8.82
N VAL A 120 -10.59 4.18 9.13
CA VAL A 120 -10.22 2.79 8.81
C VAL A 120 -11.03 1.82 9.66
N PHE A 121 -11.10 2.03 10.98
CA PHE A 121 -11.88 1.18 11.88
C PHE A 121 -13.40 1.35 11.71
N GLU A 122 -13.86 2.51 11.28
CA GLU A 122 -15.27 2.76 10.95
C GLU A 122 -15.67 2.25 9.56
N GLY A 123 -14.72 1.69 8.78
CA GLY A 123 -14.97 1.18 7.44
C GLY A 123 -15.26 2.26 6.39
N THR A 124 -14.98 3.54 6.66
CA THR A 124 -15.16 4.64 5.71
C THR A 124 -13.93 4.88 4.84
N THR A 125 -12.73 4.59 5.37
CA THR A 125 -11.44 4.78 4.69
C THR A 125 -10.87 3.43 4.25
N THR A 126 -10.36 3.35 3.02
CA THR A 126 -9.73 2.15 2.45
C THR A 126 -8.29 2.01 2.95
N VAL A 127 -7.87 0.79 3.27
CA VAL A 127 -6.45 0.47 3.53
C VAL A 127 -5.81 -0.05 2.26
N TYR A 128 -4.80 0.64 1.78
CA TYR A 128 -3.94 0.20 0.68
C TYR A 128 -2.73 -0.51 1.25
N LEU A 129 -2.78 -1.85 1.20
CA LEU A 129 -1.72 -2.72 1.67
C LEU A 129 -0.66 -2.88 0.58
N ASN A 130 0.49 -2.24 0.74
CA ASN A 130 1.63 -2.44 -0.14
C ASN A 130 2.34 -3.74 0.26
N ALA A 131 2.17 -4.77 -0.55
CA ALA A 131 2.71 -6.11 -0.33
C ALA A 131 3.00 -6.76 -1.69
N ASP A 132 4.20 -7.28 -1.87
CA ASP A 132 4.64 -7.91 -3.10
C ASP A 132 4.85 -9.42 -2.95
N ASP A 133 5.30 -9.88 -1.78
CA ASP A 133 5.55 -11.28 -1.48
C ASP A 133 4.29 -11.99 -1.00
N GLU A 134 4.19 -13.28 -1.26
CA GLU A 134 3.09 -14.15 -0.83
C GLU A 134 2.83 -14.05 0.67
N LYS A 135 3.89 -14.16 1.47
CA LYS A 135 3.80 -14.08 2.93
C LYS A 135 3.38 -12.68 3.40
N GLU A 136 3.85 -11.63 2.76
CA GLU A 136 3.44 -10.24 3.05
C GLU A 136 1.93 -10.07 2.83
N ILE A 137 1.40 -10.64 1.75
CA ILE A 137 -0.02 -10.58 1.40
C ILE A 137 -0.86 -11.28 2.48
N VAL A 138 -0.51 -12.53 2.81
CA VAL A 138 -1.28 -13.32 3.77
C VAL A 138 -1.21 -12.72 5.17
N ASP A 139 -0.01 -12.41 5.65
CA ASP A 139 0.19 -11.86 6.99
C ASP A 139 -0.49 -10.48 7.12
N GLY A 140 -0.34 -9.62 6.09
CA GLY A 140 -0.91 -8.27 6.10
C GLY A 140 -2.44 -8.25 6.03
N VAL A 141 -3.02 -9.07 5.18
CA VAL A 141 -4.48 -9.20 5.07
C VAL A 141 -5.06 -9.80 6.34
N SER A 142 -4.48 -10.88 6.86
CA SER A 142 -4.96 -11.53 8.08
C SER A 142 -4.89 -10.55 9.26
N PHE A 143 -3.79 -9.81 9.39
CA PHE A 143 -3.65 -8.78 10.40
C PHE A 143 -4.77 -7.72 10.33
N LEU A 144 -5.08 -7.21 9.14
CA LEU A 144 -6.13 -6.20 8.97
C LEU A 144 -7.53 -6.78 9.26
N LYS A 145 -7.78 -8.04 8.88
CA LYS A 145 -9.03 -8.74 9.17
C LYS A 145 -9.22 -8.99 10.67
N ASP A 146 -8.16 -9.26 11.43
CA ASP A 146 -8.21 -9.40 12.89
C ASP A 146 -8.73 -8.13 13.59
N TYR A 147 -8.50 -6.95 12.98
CA TYR A 147 -9.07 -5.66 13.45
C TYR A 147 -10.46 -5.35 12.87
N GLY A 148 -11.07 -6.26 12.12
CA GLY A 148 -12.38 -6.06 11.49
C GLY A 148 -12.36 -5.09 10.30
N ILE A 149 -11.20 -4.91 9.67
CA ILE A 149 -11.04 -4.02 8.53
C ILE A 149 -11.34 -4.80 7.24
N ASP A 150 -12.43 -4.44 6.55
CA ASP A 150 -12.87 -5.11 5.33
C ASP A 150 -12.47 -4.37 4.04
N LYS A 151 -12.32 -3.06 4.10
CA LYS A 151 -11.94 -2.26 2.93
C LYS A 151 -10.42 -2.28 2.72
N ILE A 152 -9.94 -3.38 2.15
CA ILE A 152 -8.52 -3.62 1.87
C ILE A 152 -8.32 -3.64 0.35
N VAL A 153 -7.23 -3.05 -0.12
CA VAL A 153 -6.75 -3.14 -1.51
C VAL A 153 -5.28 -3.50 -1.45
N ILE A 154 -4.89 -4.58 -2.12
CA ILE A 154 -3.47 -4.95 -2.26
C ILE A 154 -2.85 -4.07 -3.35
N VAL A 155 -1.66 -3.53 -3.09
CA VAL A 155 -0.90 -2.71 -4.03
C VAL A 155 0.49 -3.31 -4.21
N GLY A 156 0.78 -3.75 -5.42
CA GLY A 156 1.99 -4.53 -5.75
C GLY A 156 1.59 -5.90 -6.23
N GLY A 157 1.50 -6.85 -5.32
CA GLY A 157 0.85 -8.14 -5.53
C GLY A 157 1.54 -9.08 -6.52
N THR A 158 2.87 -9.01 -6.69
CA THR A 158 3.59 -9.95 -7.58
C THR A 158 3.47 -11.40 -7.11
N GLY A 159 3.36 -11.64 -5.81
CA GLY A 159 3.10 -12.96 -5.19
C GLY A 159 1.61 -13.36 -5.14
N SER A 160 0.70 -12.57 -5.73
CA SER A 160 -0.75 -12.86 -5.70
C SER A 160 -1.12 -14.16 -6.42
N LYS A 161 -0.30 -14.61 -7.37
CA LYS A 161 -0.55 -15.83 -8.15
C LYS A 161 -0.74 -17.05 -7.24
N ASP A 162 0.11 -17.20 -6.25
CA ASP A 162 0.11 -18.35 -5.36
C ASP A 162 -0.99 -18.23 -4.27
N GLN A 163 -1.58 -17.04 -4.15
CA GLN A 163 -2.61 -16.70 -3.17
C GLN A 163 -3.98 -16.33 -3.78
N ILE A 164 -4.24 -16.71 -5.03
CA ILE A 164 -5.48 -16.37 -5.76
C ILE A 164 -6.73 -16.78 -4.95
N ASN A 165 -6.77 -18.00 -4.42
CA ASN A 165 -7.93 -18.48 -3.65
C ASN A 165 -8.16 -17.63 -2.39
N PHE A 166 -7.10 -17.32 -1.65
CA PHE A 166 -7.16 -16.50 -0.44
C PHE A 166 -7.67 -15.08 -0.75
N ILE A 167 -7.15 -14.46 -1.81
CA ILE A 167 -7.54 -13.11 -2.25
C ILE A 167 -9.01 -13.09 -2.68
N LYS A 168 -9.43 -14.10 -3.45
CA LYS A 168 -10.80 -14.26 -3.95
C LYS A 168 -11.80 -14.48 -2.81
N GLU A 169 -11.51 -15.38 -1.87
CA GLU A 169 -12.35 -15.66 -0.69
C GLU A 169 -12.56 -14.40 0.15
N ASN A 170 -11.53 -13.60 0.30
CA ASN A 170 -11.58 -12.33 1.02
C ASN A 170 -12.11 -11.16 0.18
N LYS A 171 -12.39 -11.35 -1.11
CA LYS A 171 -12.88 -10.32 -2.05
C LYS A 171 -12.00 -9.08 -2.10
N ILE A 172 -10.69 -9.25 -2.14
CA ILE A 172 -9.72 -8.17 -2.10
C ILE A 172 -9.30 -7.80 -3.52
N PRO A 173 -9.50 -6.54 -3.96
CA PRO A 173 -8.99 -6.08 -5.24
C PRO A 173 -7.47 -5.89 -5.19
N VAL A 174 -6.81 -6.08 -6.34
CA VAL A 174 -5.36 -5.97 -6.50
C VAL A 174 -5.01 -4.88 -7.50
N ILE A 175 -4.15 -3.96 -7.10
CA ILE A 175 -3.53 -2.97 -7.98
C ILE A 175 -2.12 -3.44 -8.28
N LEU A 176 -1.89 -3.92 -9.49
CA LEU A 176 -0.57 -4.37 -9.92
C LEU A 176 0.35 -3.17 -10.16
N LYS A 177 1.54 -3.21 -9.55
CA LYS A 177 2.63 -2.29 -9.85
C LYS A 177 3.52 -2.89 -10.93
N GLN A 178 3.94 -2.06 -11.88
CA GLN A 178 4.96 -2.41 -12.86
C GLN A 178 4.76 -3.79 -13.54
N PRO A 179 3.71 -3.97 -14.34
CA PRO A 179 3.45 -5.26 -15.01
C PRO A 179 4.56 -5.69 -15.96
N TYR A 180 5.48 -4.79 -16.32
CA TYR A 180 6.66 -5.04 -17.17
C TYR A 180 7.96 -5.19 -16.36
N ARG A 181 7.87 -5.51 -15.08
CA ARG A 181 9.04 -5.73 -14.24
C ARG A 181 9.79 -6.99 -14.65
N LEU A 182 11.12 -6.93 -14.56
CA LEU A 182 11.95 -8.11 -14.67
C LEU A 182 11.69 -9.08 -13.49
N PRO A 183 11.91 -10.39 -13.68
CA PRO A 183 11.80 -11.37 -12.60
C PRO A 183 12.64 -10.99 -11.39
N SER A 184 12.17 -11.34 -10.21
CA SER A 184 12.86 -11.06 -8.95
C SER A 184 14.04 -12.00 -8.67
N SER A 185 14.09 -13.15 -9.34
CA SER A 185 15.16 -14.15 -9.24
C SER A 185 15.45 -14.77 -10.61
N GLU A 186 16.64 -15.37 -10.76
CA GLU A 186 17.06 -16.04 -12.00
C GLU A 186 16.17 -17.24 -12.35
N ASP A 187 15.62 -17.90 -11.34
CA ASP A 187 14.75 -19.08 -11.48
C ASP A 187 13.29 -18.74 -11.74
N ALA A 188 12.90 -17.46 -11.63
CA ALA A 188 11.51 -17.05 -11.82
C ALA A 188 11.14 -16.99 -13.31
N ASP A 189 9.95 -17.52 -13.66
CA ASP A 189 9.44 -17.44 -15.03
C ASP A 189 9.30 -15.95 -15.45
N PRO A 190 10.07 -15.50 -16.48
CA PRO A 190 10.05 -14.11 -16.93
C PRO A 190 8.68 -13.68 -17.48
N ARG A 191 7.79 -14.62 -17.79
CA ARG A 191 6.45 -14.35 -18.29
C ARG A 191 5.41 -14.15 -17.18
N ASN A 192 5.77 -14.45 -15.95
CA ASN A 192 4.83 -14.45 -14.83
C ASN A 192 4.19 -13.07 -14.63
N THR A 193 4.99 -12.01 -14.61
CA THR A 193 4.52 -10.63 -14.44
C THR A 193 3.54 -10.19 -15.53
N PHE A 194 3.76 -10.63 -16.79
CA PHE A 194 2.87 -10.31 -17.92
C PHE A 194 1.55 -11.09 -17.88
N ARG A 195 1.55 -12.31 -17.32
CA ARG A 195 0.38 -13.18 -17.26
C ARG A 195 -0.49 -12.91 -16.03
N LEU A 196 0.12 -12.39 -14.96
CA LEU A 196 -0.54 -12.22 -13.67
C LEU A 196 -1.85 -11.44 -13.76
N ALA A 197 -1.88 -10.34 -14.51
CA ALA A 197 -3.10 -9.56 -14.69
C ALA A 197 -4.24 -10.37 -15.31
N LYS A 198 -3.93 -11.23 -16.30
CA LYS A 198 -4.91 -12.12 -16.90
C LYS A 198 -5.35 -13.21 -15.92
N GLU A 199 -4.41 -13.81 -15.21
CA GLU A 199 -4.70 -14.88 -14.23
C GLU A 199 -5.62 -14.36 -13.11
N LEU A 200 -5.40 -13.13 -12.62
CA LEU A 200 -6.28 -12.50 -11.64
C LEU A 200 -7.67 -12.22 -12.23
N LEU A 201 -7.74 -11.66 -13.44
CA LEU A 201 -9.01 -11.38 -14.12
C LEU A 201 -9.82 -12.66 -14.39
N ASP A 202 -9.17 -13.72 -14.85
CA ASP A 202 -9.81 -15.03 -15.11
C ASP A 202 -10.41 -15.64 -13.81
N ASN A 203 -9.92 -15.22 -12.65
CA ASN A 203 -10.42 -15.60 -11.32
C ASN A 203 -11.40 -14.58 -10.70
N ASN A 204 -11.77 -13.52 -11.42
CA ASN A 204 -12.65 -12.44 -10.97
C ASN A 204 -12.09 -11.64 -9.77
N ILE A 205 -10.80 -11.35 -9.81
CA ILE A 205 -10.08 -10.48 -8.88
C ILE A 205 -9.76 -9.16 -9.59
#